data_6710c85cf70b10dcc48ed00170a7434c
#
_entry.id   6710c85cf70b10dcc48ed00170a7434c
#
_cell.length_a   1.000
_cell.length_b   1.000
_cell.length_c   1.000
_cell.angle_alpha   90.00
_cell.angle_beta   90.00
_cell.angle_gamma   90.00
#
_symmetry.space_group_name_H-M   'P 1'
#
loop_
_entity.id
_entity.type
_entity.pdbx_description
1 polymer ?
#
loop_
_entity_poly.entity_id
_entity_poly.type
_entity_poly.pdbx_seq_one_letter_code
_entity_poly.pdbx_strand_id
1 'polypeptide(L)'
;MAIGLRYLIRSMKYPIDNYRLIMTTSTKLEKALENLEKNPYYDKYAEKIAALQKTSPEEFLKKVQEQEKNKEKEMKKKFAPVDTRQFSSALNPKQALDENPSVEDKKLNDIFKLELVDDKDADEIQVIWEEYYKNKEVISATIPKDLYNIIQQNMKKYPTFLFPLPRSEGYEFIMCQSFGNTVHFTPLLAFQVHKENAPECLTMVHYTELAGKGIVLMRGDYDKNVLNGKEAQCLANQFQMFYNGKDQNKLQILETFTKSPDSFKHTDLISEFENIEIV
;
A
#
# COMPACT_ATOMS: atom_id res chain seq x y z
N MET A 1 -49.77 29.54 -36.26
CA MET A 1 -48.73 30.47 -36.76
C MET A 1 -47.86 30.90 -35.61
N ALA A 2 -46.66 30.37 -35.52
CA ALA A 2 -45.67 30.83 -34.58
C ALA A 2 -44.32 30.79 -35.28
N ILE A 3 -43.77 31.98 -35.49
CA ILE A 3 -42.53 32.22 -36.25
C ILE A 3 -41.35 31.99 -35.37
N GLY A 4 -40.52 31.04 -35.72
CA GLY A 4 -39.25 30.72 -35.01
C GLY A 4 -38.15 31.69 -35.36
N LEU A 5 -37.60 32.37 -34.39
CA LEU A 5 -36.40 33.18 -34.49
C LEU A 5 -35.15 32.30 -34.28
N ARG A 6 -34.42 32.04 -35.36
CA ARG A 6 -33.09 31.43 -35.30
C ARG A 6 -32.05 32.52 -35.06
N TYR A 7 -31.46 32.55 -33.86
CA TYR A 7 -30.25 33.34 -33.59
C TYR A 7 -29.03 32.64 -34.14
N LEU A 8 -28.40 33.23 -35.14
CA LEU A 8 -27.08 32.92 -35.65
C LEU A 8 -26.04 33.49 -34.70
N ILE A 9 -25.40 32.61 -33.90
CA ILE A 9 -24.22 33.00 -33.15
C ILE A 9 -23.03 32.88 -34.09
N ARG A 10 -22.58 34.03 -34.55
CA ARG A 10 -21.34 34.19 -35.37
C ARG A 10 -20.13 34.05 -34.44
N SER A 11 -19.42 32.95 -34.54
CA SER A 11 -18.16 32.71 -33.84
C SER A 11 -17.10 33.71 -34.32
N MET A 12 -16.87 34.75 -33.56
CA MET A 12 -15.68 35.59 -33.71
C MET A 12 -14.49 34.88 -33.05
N LYS A 13 -13.61 34.33 -33.86
CA LYS A 13 -12.26 33.95 -33.43
C LYS A 13 -11.45 35.23 -33.24
N TYR A 14 -11.23 35.63 -32.01
CA TYR A 14 -10.19 36.59 -31.68
C TYR A 14 -8.87 35.83 -31.57
N PRO A 15 -7.77 36.33 -32.17
CA PRO A 15 -6.44 35.80 -31.95
C PRO A 15 -6.09 36.02 -30.45
N ILE A 16 -5.70 34.94 -29.79
CA ILE A 16 -5.13 35.01 -28.44
C ILE A 16 -3.72 35.57 -28.59
N ASP A 17 -3.62 36.88 -28.54
CA ASP A 17 -2.34 37.53 -28.38
C ASP A 17 -1.71 37.09 -27.05
N ASN A 18 -0.48 36.61 -27.17
CA ASN A 18 0.37 36.24 -26.03
C ASN A 18 0.63 37.47 -25.15
N TYR A 19 -0.29 37.77 -24.24
CA TYR A 19 0.00 38.68 -23.15
C TYR A 19 0.98 37.95 -22.22
N ARG A 20 2.28 38.20 -22.42
CA ARG A 20 3.28 37.98 -21.39
C ARG A 20 2.85 38.80 -20.17
N LEU A 21 2.25 38.13 -19.16
CA LEU A 21 2.03 38.70 -17.85
C LEU A 21 3.39 39.13 -17.31
N ILE A 22 3.67 40.44 -17.34
CA ILE A 22 4.80 41.05 -16.65
C ILE A 22 4.46 40.92 -15.16
N MET A 23 4.85 39.81 -14.55
CA MET A 23 4.80 39.69 -13.10
C MET A 23 5.82 40.67 -12.54
N THR A 24 5.35 41.74 -11.91
CA THR A 24 6.20 42.68 -11.20
C THR A 24 6.94 41.99 -10.08
N THR A 25 8.17 42.42 -9.78
CA THR A 25 9.02 41.88 -8.73
C THR A 25 8.28 41.83 -7.39
N SER A 26 7.38 42.77 -7.13
CA SER A 26 6.51 42.85 -5.96
C SER A 26 5.61 41.61 -5.76
N THR A 27 4.90 41.17 -6.79
CA THR A 27 4.01 40.01 -6.70
C THR A 27 4.77 38.69 -6.49
N LYS A 28 6.00 38.56 -6.97
CA LYS A 28 6.86 37.39 -6.70
C LYS A 28 7.36 37.39 -5.27
N LEU A 29 7.63 38.57 -4.72
CA LEU A 29 8.11 38.76 -3.36
C LEU A 29 7.01 38.46 -2.34
N GLU A 30 5.77 38.86 -2.61
CA GLU A 30 4.60 38.57 -1.77
C GLU A 30 4.30 37.07 -1.71
N LYS A 31 4.31 36.38 -2.84
CA LYS A 31 4.13 34.92 -2.90
C LYS A 31 5.25 34.15 -2.18
N ALA A 32 6.49 34.62 -2.28
CA ALA A 32 7.61 34.00 -1.59
C ALA A 32 7.49 34.14 -0.08
N LEU A 33 7.01 35.29 0.42
CA LEU A 33 6.73 35.50 1.84
C LEU A 33 5.58 34.61 2.35
N GLU A 34 4.49 34.59 1.64
CA GLU A 34 3.33 33.76 1.99
C GLU A 34 3.69 32.27 2.12
N ASN A 35 4.60 31.79 1.26
CA ASN A 35 5.11 30.42 1.36
C ASN A 35 6.06 30.22 2.56
N LEU A 36 6.80 31.23 2.97
CA LEU A 36 7.67 31.18 4.13
C LEU A 36 6.90 31.28 5.45
N GLU A 37 5.81 32.06 5.50
CA GLU A 37 4.94 32.21 6.67
C GLU A 37 4.25 30.87 7.06
N LYS A 38 4.02 29.98 6.09
CA LYS A 38 3.49 28.63 6.35
C LYS A 38 4.49 27.68 7.03
N ASN A 39 5.75 28.10 7.18
CA ASN A 39 6.77 27.27 7.81
C ASN A 39 6.72 27.44 9.35
N PRO A 40 6.61 26.35 10.14
CA PRO A 40 6.54 26.38 11.59
C PRO A 40 7.75 27.03 12.29
N TYR A 41 8.85 27.23 11.57
CA TYR A 41 10.05 27.92 12.08
C TYR A 41 10.14 29.39 11.64
N TYR A 42 9.11 29.93 10.97
CA TYR A 42 9.13 31.31 10.45
C TYR A 42 9.40 32.35 11.54
N ASP A 43 8.72 32.22 12.67
CA ASP A 43 8.85 33.20 13.78
C ASP A 43 10.29 33.36 14.30
N LYS A 44 11.05 32.27 14.31
CA LYS A 44 12.46 32.28 14.74
C LYS A 44 13.38 33.08 13.81
N TYR A 45 12.99 33.22 12.53
CA TYR A 45 13.82 33.89 11.51
C TYR A 45 13.16 35.12 10.88
N ALA A 46 11.99 35.52 11.35
CA ALA A 46 11.18 36.59 10.78
C ALA A 46 11.96 37.92 10.68
N GLU A 47 12.70 38.30 11.72
CA GLU A 47 13.52 39.51 11.72
C GLU A 47 14.65 39.49 10.67
N LYS A 48 15.31 38.34 10.49
CA LYS A 48 16.38 38.18 9.49
C LYS A 48 15.83 38.19 8.07
N ILE A 49 14.64 37.62 7.88
CA ILE A 49 13.93 37.60 6.59
C ILE A 49 13.51 39.01 6.22
N ALA A 50 12.96 39.78 7.17
CA ALA A 50 12.57 41.17 6.97
C ALA A 50 13.77 42.08 6.68
N ALA A 51 14.91 41.89 7.36
CA ALA A 51 16.13 42.63 7.09
C ALA A 51 16.69 42.34 5.68
N LEU A 52 16.75 41.08 5.25
CA LEU A 52 17.19 40.69 3.90
C LEU A 52 16.26 41.22 2.81
N GLN A 53 14.97 41.26 3.06
CA GLN A 53 13.97 41.78 2.12
C GLN A 53 14.16 43.29 1.89
N LYS A 54 14.51 44.03 2.94
CA LYS A 54 14.74 45.50 2.85
C LYS A 54 16.07 45.86 2.22
N THR A 55 17.13 45.08 2.50
CA THR A 55 18.49 45.38 2.02
C THR A 55 18.79 44.86 0.62
N SER A 56 18.29 43.68 0.28
CA SER A 56 18.61 43.02 -1.00
C SER A 56 17.47 42.13 -1.50
N PRO A 57 16.37 42.68 -2.03
CA PRO A 57 15.20 41.92 -2.45
C PRO A 57 15.51 40.92 -3.56
N GLU A 58 16.48 41.21 -4.43
CA GLU A 58 16.90 40.25 -5.50
C GLU A 58 17.66 39.06 -4.96
N GLU A 59 18.53 39.23 -3.98
CA GLU A 59 19.23 38.10 -3.33
C GLU A 59 18.28 37.25 -2.52
N PHE A 60 17.29 37.85 -1.87
CA PHE A 60 16.24 37.13 -1.17
C PHE A 60 15.46 36.21 -2.15
N LEU A 61 15.02 36.74 -3.29
CA LEU A 61 14.33 35.97 -4.31
C LEU A 61 15.19 34.83 -4.87
N LYS A 62 16.49 35.08 -5.10
CA LYS A 62 17.42 34.03 -5.56
C LYS A 62 17.53 32.89 -4.56
N LYS A 63 17.70 33.20 -3.28
CA LYS A 63 17.80 32.17 -2.21
C LYS A 63 16.51 31.36 -2.06
N VAL A 64 15.34 31.98 -2.15
CA VAL A 64 14.05 31.29 -2.11
C VAL A 64 13.89 30.36 -3.31
N GLN A 65 14.23 30.84 -4.53
CA GLN A 65 14.18 30.03 -5.74
C GLN A 65 15.19 28.87 -5.73
N GLU A 66 16.39 29.07 -5.15
CA GLU A 66 17.37 28.01 -4.97
C GLU A 66 16.87 26.94 -3.99
N GLN A 67 16.24 27.35 -2.90
CA GLN A 67 15.64 26.39 -1.95
C GLN A 67 14.47 25.64 -2.58
N GLU A 68 13.62 26.29 -3.34
CA GLU A 68 12.53 25.62 -4.08
C GLU A 68 13.08 24.62 -5.10
N LYS A 69 14.08 25.02 -5.88
CA LYS A 69 14.76 24.12 -6.83
C LYS A 69 15.48 22.95 -6.15
N ASN A 70 16.06 23.18 -4.98
CA ASN A 70 16.70 22.10 -4.22
C ASN A 70 15.66 21.15 -3.62
N LYS A 71 14.54 21.65 -3.10
CA LYS A 71 13.39 20.83 -2.68
C LYS A 71 12.80 20.06 -3.84
N GLU A 72 12.62 20.68 -5.01
CA GLU A 72 12.19 19.99 -6.23
C GLU A 72 13.19 18.92 -6.68
N LYS A 73 14.51 19.20 -6.61
CA LYS A 73 15.54 18.23 -6.95
C LYS A 73 15.60 17.08 -5.94
N GLU A 74 15.41 17.36 -4.66
CA GLU A 74 15.30 16.32 -3.64
C GLU A 74 14.01 15.50 -3.78
N MET A 75 12.87 16.14 -4.09
CA MET A 75 11.64 15.45 -4.41
C MET A 75 11.77 14.66 -5.70
N LYS A 76 12.40 15.21 -6.74
CA LYS A 76 12.68 14.49 -7.99
C LYS A 76 13.70 13.37 -7.81
N LYS A 77 14.63 13.46 -6.84
CA LYS A 77 15.51 12.33 -6.45
C LYS A 77 14.78 11.29 -5.62
N LYS A 78 13.87 11.71 -4.72
CA LYS A 78 12.99 10.81 -3.95
C LYS A 78 11.88 10.21 -4.81
N PHE A 79 11.43 10.93 -5.83
CA PHE A 79 10.39 10.55 -6.79
C PHE A 79 10.95 10.59 -8.22
N ALA A 80 12.11 9.95 -8.45
CA ALA A 80 12.61 9.80 -9.82
C ALA A 80 11.49 9.21 -10.67
N PRO A 81 11.21 9.73 -11.88
CA PRO A 81 10.19 9.18 -12.74
C PRO A 81 10.55 7.72 -13.01
N VAL A 82 9.81 6.84 -12.37
CA VAL A 82 9.90 5.41 -12.58
C VAL A 82 9.50 5.19 -14.02
N ASP A 83 10.37 4.54 -14.78
CA ASP A 83 10.12 4.19 -16.19
C ASP A 83 8.81 3.40 -16.26
N THR A 84 7.75 4.03 -16.75
CA THR A 84 6.39 3.47 -16.87
C THR A 84 6.33 2.21 -17.74
N ARG A 85 7.41 1.89 -18.47
CA ARG A 85 7.49 0.67 -19.29
C ARG A 85 7.63 -0.62 -18.47
N GLN A 86 7.97 -0.54 -17.16
CA GLN A 86 8.06 -1.70 -16.26
C GLN A 86 6.80 -1.95 -15.42
N PHE A 87 5.75 -1.12 -15.56
CA PHE A 87 4.47 -1.32 -14.85
C PHE A 87 3.71 -2.59 -15.25
N SER A 88 4.11 -3.24 -16.35
CA SER A 88 3.46 -4.47 -16.77
C SER A 88 3.78 -5.68 -15.89
N SER A 89 4.79 -5.64 -15.03
CA SER A 89 5.15 -6.81 -14.21
C SER A 89 4.27 -6.99 -12.97
N ALA A 90 3.77 -5.91 -12.35
CA ALA A 90 2.84 -5.99 -11.24
C ALA A 90 1.42 -6.37 -11.69
N LEU A 91 1.04 -5.98 -12.93
CA LEU A 91 -0.21 -6.35 -13.58
C LEU A 91 -0.08 -7.59 -14.47
N ASN A 92 1.12 -8.13 -14.61
CA ASN A 92 1.39 -9.32 -15.42
C ASN A 92 2.05 -10.39 -14.54
N PRO A 93 1.25 -11.14 -13.76
CA PRO A 93 1.74 -12.16 -12.84
C PRO A 93 2.42 -13.37 -13.54
N LYS A 94 2.57 -13.33 -14.87
CA LYS A 94 3.23 -14.38 -15.66
C LYS A 94 4.75 -14.41 -15.54
N GLN A 95 5.41 -13.35 -15.08
CA GLN A 95 6.78 -13.46 -14.62
C GLN A 95 6.72 -13.93 -13.16
N ALA A 96 6.75 -15.26 -12.99
CA ALA A 96 7.06 -15.84 -11.70
C ALA A 96 8.26 -15.08 -11.14
N LEU A 97 8.17 -14.64 -9.89
CA LEU A 97 9.35 -14.27 -9.11
C LEU A 97 10.31 -15.43 -9.35
N ASP A 98 11.46 -15.15 -9.98
CA ASP A 98 12.50 -16.15 -10.15
C ASP A 98 12.62 -16.87 -8.82
N GLU A 99 12.64 -18.19 -8.88
CA GLU A 99 12.85 -19.05 -7.72
C GLU A 99 14.22 -18.68 -7.14
N ASN A 100 14.25 -17.59 -6.38
CA ASN A 100 15.48 -17.16 -5.72
C ASN A 100 15.58 -17.96 -4.42
N PRO A 101 16.42 -19.00 -4.37
CA PRO A 101 16.41 -19.99 -3.30
C PRO A 101 17.01 -19.47 -1.98
N SER A 102 17.20 -18.16 -1.83
CA SER A 102 17.96 -17.60 -0.72
C SER A 102 17.13 -17.00 0.44
N VAL A 103 15.82 -16.96 0.33
CA VAL A 103 14.99 -16.56 1.47
C VAL A 103 14.56 -17.82 2.22
N GLU A 104 15.35 -18.20 3.23
CA GLU A 104 14.95 -19.28 4.14
C GLU A 104 13.67 -18.86 4.88
N ASP A 105 12.68 -19.76 4.89
CA ASP A 105 11.48 -19.56 5.71
C ASP A 105 11.87 -19.40 7.19
N LYS A 106 11.26 -18.42 7.87
CA LYS A 106 11.47 -18.23 9.31
C LYS A 106 11.04 -19.50 10.05
N LYS A 107 11.87 -19.98 10.96
CA LYS A 107 11.65 -21.22 11.70
C LYS A 107 10.87 -20.93 13.00
N LEU A 108 9.94 -21.80 13.32
CA LEU A 108 9.20 -21.73 14.58
C LEU A 108 10.11 -21.77 15.80
N ASN A 109 11.19 -22.53 15.73
CA ASN A 109 12.15 -22.69 16.83
C ASN A 109 12.83 -21.39 17.27
N ASP A 110 12.86 -20.36 16.40
CA ASP A 110 13.41 -19.04 16.70
C ASP A 110 12.55 -18.24 17.68
N ILE A 111 11.24 -18.54 17.73
CA ILE A 111 10.25 -17.80 18.53
C ILE A 111 9.51 -18.68 19.54
N PHE A 112 9.56 -19.99 19.38
CA PHE A 112 8.80 -20.95 20.16
C PHE A 112 9.62 -22.22 20.41
N LYS A 113 9.83 -22.57 21.69
CA LYS A 113 10.63 -23.74 22.06
C LYS A 113 9.85 -25.03 21.80
N LEU A 114 10.12 -25.68 20.68
CA LEU A 114 9.45 -26.92 20.28
C LEU A 114 9.61 -28.05 21.29
N GLU A 115 10.78 -28.14 21.93
CA GLU A 115 11.10 -29.15 22.95
C GLU A 115 10.09 -29.16 24.12
N LEU A 116 9.52 -27.99 24.48
CA LEU A 116 8.59 -27.88 25.60
C LEU A 116 7.15 -28.27 25.25
N VAL A 117 6.86 -28.48 23.98
CA VAL A 117 5.51 -28.82 23.48
C VAL A 117 5.48 -30.16 22.77
N ASP A 118 6.58 -30.90 22.82
CA ASP A 118 6.69 -32.21 22.15
C ASP A 118 5.68 -33.23 22.70
N ASP A 119 5.46 -33.21 24.02
CA ASP A 119 4.48 -34.07 24.71
C ASP A 119 3.04 -33.54 24.70
N LYS A 120 2.80 -32.35 24.14
CA LYS A 120 1.49 -31.66 24.17
C LYS A 120 0.67 -31.98 22.93
N ASP A 121 -0.64 -32.03 23.10
CA ASP A 121 -1.58 -32.16 21.97
C ASP A 121 -1.82 -30.83 21.24
N ALA A 122 -2.58 -30.89 20.14
CA ALA A 122 -2.85 -29.74 19.30
C ALA A 122 -3.62 -28.64 20.03
N ASP A 123 -4.59 -29.01 20.85
CA ASP A 123 -5.47 -28.08 21.57
C ASP A 123 -4.70 -27.35 22.68
N GLU A 124 -3.84 -28.05 23.40
CA GLU A 124 -2.96 -27.45 24.41
C GLU A 124 -1.98 -26.45 23.76
N ILE A 125 -1.40 -26.80 22.60
CA ILE A 125 -0.49 -25.92 21.88
C ILE A 125 -1.23 -24.68 21.38
N GLN A 126 -2.45 -24.83 20.88
CA GLN A 126 -3.29 -23.71 20.49
C GLN A 126 -3.49 -22.72 21.64
N VAL A 127 -3.90 -23.22 22.82
CA VAL A 127 -4.13 -22.38 23.99
C VAL A 127 -2.85 -21.65 24.41
N ILE A 128 -1.69 -22.33 24.42
CA ILE A 128 -0.40 -21.72 24.73
C ILE A 128 -0.07 -20.60 23.74
N TRP A 129 -0.29 -20.84 22.42
CA TRP A 129 -0.01 -19.88 21.37
C TRP A 129 -0.89 -18.64 21.47
N GLU A 130 -2.19 -18.83 21.65
CA GLU A 130 -3.15 -17.74 21.77
C GLU A 130 -2.90 -16.90 23.03
N GLU A 131 -2.68 -17.54 24.20
CA GLU A 131 -2.42 -16.82 25.45
C GLU A 131 -1.10 -16.05 25.41
N TYR A 132 -0.07 -16.60 24.75
CA TYR A 132 1.23 -15.94 24.62
C TYR A 132 1.13 -14.65 23.77
N TYR A 133 0.27 -14.63 22.76
CA TYR A 133 0.12 -13.49 21.87
C TYR A 133 -1.02 -12.54 22.22
N LYS A 134 -1.91 -12.92 23.11
CA LYS A 134 -3.10 -12.16 23.52
C LYS A 134 -2.86 -10.68 23.84
N ASN A 135 -1.74 -10.38 24.51
CA ASN A 135 -1.37 -9.04 24.94
C ASN A 135 -0.24 -8.42 24.08
N LYS A 136 0.08 -9.03 22.95
CA LYS A 136 1.12 -8.53 22.04
C LYS A 136 0.49 -7.88 20.84
N GLU A 137 1.18 -6.89 20.31
CA GLU A 137 0.74 -6.16 19.12
C GLU A 137 1.17 -6.89 17.85
N VAL A 138 0.67 -8.11 17.71
CA VAL A 138 0.82 -8.98 16.55
C VAL A 138 -0.50 -9.70 16.32
N ILE A 139 -0.74 -10.19 15.14
CA ILE A 139 -1.84 -11.12 14.89
C ILE A 139 -1.31 -12.56 14.97
N SER A 140 -2.10 -13.45 15.52
CA SER A 140 -1.75 -14.87 15.62
C SER A 140 -2.97 -15.75 15.38
N ALA A 141 -2.75 -16.92 14.82
CA ALA A 141 -3.80 -17.91 14.60
C ALA A 141 -3.23 -19.32 14.64
N THR A 142 -4.09 -20.29 14.92
CA THR A 142 -3.84 -21.71 14.72
C THR A 142 -4.73 -22.21 13.60
N ILE A 143 -4.15 -22.81 12.60
CA ILE A 143 -4.81 -23.24 11.36
C ILE A 143 -4.75 -24.77 11.30
N PRO A 144 -5.90 -25.47 11.08
CA PRO A 144 -5.87 -26.91 10.82
C PRO A 144 -5.00 -27.22 9.59
N LYS A 145 -4.17 -28.25 9.70
CA LYS A 145 -3.25 -28.68 8.62
C LYS A 145 -3.95 -28.84 7.27
N ASP A 146 -5.12 -29.47 7.26
CA ASP A 146 -5.83 -29.74 6.00
C ASP A 146 -6.26 -28.43 5.34
N LEU A 147 -6.73 -27.48 6.11
CA LEU A 147 -7.07 -26.14 5.61
C LEU A 147 -5.82 -25.41 5.10
N TYR A 148 -4.71 -25.49 5.83
CA TYR A 148 -3.46 -24.87 5.41
C TYR A 148 -2.92 -25.46 4.11
N ASN A 149 -3.04 -26.77 3.91
CA ASN A 149 -2.64 -27.42 2.65
C ASN A 149 -3.39 -26.82 1.45
N ILE A 150 -4.67 -26.52 1.59
CA ILE A 150 -5.48 -25.86 0.55
C ILE A 150 -4.98 -24.44 0.31
N ILE A 151 -4.79 -23.69 1.39
CA ILE A 151 -4.25 -22.32 1.34
C ILE A 151 -2.90 -22.30 0.63
N GLN A 152 -1.99 -23.19 1.00
CA GLN A 152 -0.65 -23.28 0.40
C GLN A 152 -0.70 -23.61 -1.09
N GLN A 153 -1.58 -24.50 -1.51
CA GLN A 153 -1.79 -24.78 -2.95
C GLN A 153 -2.29 -23.55 -3.71
N ASN A 154 -3.22 -22.81 -3.11
CA ASN A 154 -3.75 -21.59 -3.71
C ASN A 154 -2.71 -20.46 -3.71
N MET A 155 -1.87 -20.35 -2.67
CA MET A 155 -0.73 -19.42 -2.64
C MET A 155 0.24 -19.67 -3.80
N LYS A 156 0.58 -20.93 -4.06
CA LYS A 156 1.43 -21.31 -5.21
C LYS A 156 0.77 -21.01 -6.55
N LYS A 157 -0.54 -21.19 -6.65
CA LYS A 157 -1.31 -20.97 -7.89
C LYS A 157 -1.57 -19.49 -8.15
N TYR A 158 -1.78 -18.70 -7.09
CA TYR A 158 -2.12 -17.28 -7.12
C TYR A 158 -1.19 -16.50 -6.17
N PRO A 159 0.10 -16.35 -6.53
CA PRO A 159 1.10 -15.79 -5.61
C PRO A 159 0.94 -14.31 -5.33
N THR A 160 0.21 -13.59 -6.17
CA THR A 160 -0.02 -12.14 -6.03
C THR A 160 -1.51 -11.84 -6.13
N PHE A 161 -2.00 -11.00 -5.23
CA PHE A 161 -3.39 -10.54 -5.24
C PHE A 161 -3.53 -9.15 -4.61
N LEU A 162 -4.74 -8.57 -4.67
CA LEU A 162 -5.09 -7.30 -4.04
C LEU A 162 -6.20 -7.50 -3.01
N PHE A 163 -6.11 -6.79 -1.89
CA PHE A 163 -7.18 -6.74 -0.89
C PHE A 163 -7.63 -5.30 -0.64
N PRO A 164 -8.94 -5.02 -0.62
CA PRO A 164 -9.46 -3.72 -0.24
C PRO A 164 -9.43 -3.58 1.28
N LEU A 165 -8.84 -2.51 1.77
CA LEU A 165 -8.87 -2.13 3.17
C LEU A 165 -9.76 -0.90 3.32
N PRO A 166 -10.85 -0.96 4.11
CA PRO A 166 -11.72 0.19 4.33
C PRO A 166 -10.97 1.33 5.02
N ARG A 167 -11.13 2.53 4.51
CA ARG A 167 -10.67 3.80 5.09
C ARG A 167 -11.85 4.76 5.24
N SER A 168 -11.66 5.89 5.90
CA SER A 168 -12.70 6.89 6.14
C SER A 168 -13.38 7.41 4.86
N GLU A 169 -12.67 7.47 3.74
CA GLU A 169 -13.15 8.02 2.47
C GLU A 169 -13.13 7.00 1.32
N GLY A 170 -13.25 5.70 1.61
CA GLY A 170 -13.29 4.65 0.60
C GLY A 170 -12.39 3.47 0.90
N TYR A 171 -11.69 2.96 -0.11
CA TYR A 171 -10.85 1.76 0.02
C TYR A 171 -9.41 2.05 -0.37
N GLU A 172 -8.47 1.61 0.46
CA GLU A 172 -7.07 1.49 0.11
C GLU A 172 -6.81 0.05 -0.36
N PHE A 173 -6.11 -0.11 -1.48
CA PHE A 173 -5.74 -1.44 -1.95
C PHE A 173 -4.38 -1.85 -1.40
N ILE A 174 -4.34 -3.03 -0.81
CA ILE A 174 -3.13 -3.65 -0.27
C ILE A 174 -2.75 -4.82 -1.17
N MET A 175 -1.55 -4.78 -1.72
CA MET A 175 -0.99 -5.86 -2.51
C MET A 175 -0.52 -6.97 -1.59
N CYS A 176 -0.94 -8.19 -1.88
CA CYS A 176 -0.52 -9.41 -1.21
C CYS A 176 0.42 -10.18 -2.12
N GLN A 177 1.56 -10.60 -1.60
CA GLN A 177 2.52 -11.45 -2.29
C GLN A 177 2.89 -12.64 -1.40
N SER A 178 2.75 -13.86 -1.94
CA SER A 178 3.05 -15.10 -1.22
C SER A 178 4.36 -15.70 -1.74
N PHE A 179 5.25 -16.00 -0.81
CA PHE A 179 6.49 -16.72 -1.10
C PHE A 179 6.75 -17.78 -0.01
N GLY A 180 6.91 -19.05 -0.41
CA GLY A 180 7.06 -20.15 0.55
C GLY A 180 5.87 -20.22 1.53
N ASN A 181 6.15 -20.11 2.81
CA ASN A 181 5.17 -20.06 3.90
C ASN A 181 4.92 -18.62 4.41
N THR A 182 5.47 -17.63 3.74
CA THR A 182 5.37 -16.22 4.13
C THR A 182 4.46 -15.45 3.16
N VAL A 183 3.66 -14.54 3.69
CA VAL A 183 2.77 -13.66 2.94
C VAL A 183 3.07 -12.22 3.31
N HIS A 184 3.38 -11.42 2.31
CA HIS A 184 3.76 -10.02 2.43
C HIS A 184 2.62 -9.13 1.95
N PHE A 185 2.28 -8.11 2.72
CA PHE A 185 1.26 -7.13 2.37
C PHE A 185 1.90 -5.75 2.27
N THR A 186 1.68 -5.10 1.16
CA THR A 186 2.27 -3.80 0.84
C THR A 186 1.18 -2.86 0.30
N PRO A 187 1.05 -1.63 0.82
CA PRO A 187 0.14 -0.66 0.24
C PRO A 187 0.42 -0.49 -1.26
N LEU A 188 -0.60 -0.63 -2.10
CA LEU A 188 -0.43 -0.59 -3.56
C LEU A 188 0.22 0.71 -4.03
N LEU A 189 -0.15 1.84 -3.42
CA LEU A 189 0.46 3.15 -3.72
C LEU A 189 1.95 3.18 -3.37
N ALA A 190 2.34 2.59 -2.24
CA ALA A 190 3.75 2.48 -1.85
C ALA A 190 4.52 1.60 -2.85
N PHE A 191 3.92 0.47 -3.26
CA PHE A 191 4.51 -0.41 -4.26
C PHE A 191 4.67 0.27 -5.63
N GLN A 192 3.69 1.06 -6.06
CA GLN A 192 3.79 1.82 -7.31
C GLN A 192 4.95 2.82 -7.32
N VAL A 193 5.27 3.40 -6.15
CA VAL A 193 6.34 4.40 -6.00
C VAL A 193 7.71 3.74 -5.79
N HIS A 194 7.79 2.75 -4.90
CA HIS A 194 9.06 2.19 -4.40
C HIS A 194 9.39 0.81 -4.99
N LYS A 195 8.43 0.16 -5.68
CA LYS A 195 8.58 -1.19 -6.26
C LYS A 195 9.10 -2.22 -5.24
N GLU A 196 10.21 -2.87 -5.54
CA GLU A 196 10.85 -3.89 -4.68
C GLU A 196 11.28 -3.37 -3.30
N ASN A 197 11.48 -2.05 -3.18
CA ASN A 197 11.85 -1.41 -1.91
C ASN A 197 10.64 -0.82 -1.16
N ALA A 198 9.43 -1.17 -1.56
CA ALA A 198 8.23 -0.69 -0.88
C ALA A 198 8.14 -1.29 0.53
N PRO A 199 7.88 -0.47 1.56
CA PRO A 199 7.76 -0.97 2.92
C PRO A 199 6.49 -1.83 3.05
N GLU A 200 6.65 -3.00 3.62
CA GLU A 200 5.55 -3.89 3.95
C GLU A 200 4.76 -3.33 5.14
N CYS A 201 3.46 -3.44 5.09
CA CYS A 201 2.59 -3.03 6.20
C CYS A 201 2.19 -4.21 7.11
N LEU A 202 2.22 -5.45 6.57
CA LEU A 202 1.96 -6.67 7.32
C LEU A 202 2.74 -7.82 6.68
N THR A 203 3.39 -8.63 7.53
CA THR A 203 4.07 -9.87 7.11
C THR A 203 3.49 -11.03 7.92
N MET A 204 2.85 -11.99 7.27
CA MET A 204 2.33 -13.20 7.91
C MET A 204 3.22 -14.39 7.60
N VAL A 205 3.65 -15.11 8.64
CA VAL A 205 4.47 -16.32 8.54
C VAL A 205 3.66 -17.51 9.05
N HIS A 206 3.66 -18.59 8.28
CA HIS A 206 3.01 -19.85 8.63
C HIS A 206 4.08 -20.88 8.98
N TYR A 207 4.04 -21.37 10.20
CA TYR A 207 4.98 -22.33 10.76
C TYR A 207 4.40 -23.73 10.64
N THR A 208 5.02 -24.57 9.82
CA THR A 208 4.52 -25.91 9.47
C THR A 208 5.18 -27.04 10.29
N GLU A 209 6.07 -26.70 11.22
CA GLU A 209 6.84 -27.69 12.01
C GLU A 209 5.91 -28.56 12.85
N LEU A 210 4.74 -28.06 13.26
CA LEU A 210 3.74 -28.82 14.00
C LEU A 210 2.66 -29.47 13.12
N ALA A 211 2.85 -29.49 11.82
CA ALA A 211 1.92 -30.15 10.90
C ALA A 211 1.76 -31.66 11.16
N GLY A 212 2.75 -32.32 11.79
CA GLY A 212 2.65 -33.69 12.30
C GLY A 212 1.57 -33.87 13.38
N LYS A 213 1.27 -32.80 14.14
CA LYS A 213 0.22 -32.74 15.17
C LYS A 213 -1.13 -32.23 14.62
N GLY A 214 -1.23 -31.99 13.32
CA GLY A 214 -2.48 -31.56 12.65
C GLY A 214 -2.71 -30.05 12.65
N ILE A 215 -1.75 -29.24 13.09
CA ILE A 215 -1.87 -27.78 13.17
C ILE A 215 -0.69 -27.05 12.50
N VAL A 216 -0.98 -25.85 12.04
CA VAL A 216 0.00 -24.86 11.54
C VAL A 216 -0.22 -23.57 12.31
N LEU A 217 0.84 -23.05 12.89
CA LEU A 217 0.80 -21.79 13.62
C LEU A 217 1.07 -20.62 12.68
N MET A 218 0.33 -19.54 12.86
CA MET A 218 0.52 -18.31 12.07
C MET A 218 0.81 -17.14 13.00
N ARG A 219 1.79 -16.33 12.61
CA ARG A 219 2.07 -15.03 13.23
C ARG A 219 2.17 -13.96 12.17
N GLY A 220 1.53 -12.81 12.42
CA GLY A 220 1.60 -11.63 11.57
C GLY A 220 2.15 -10.44 12.34
N ASP A 221 3.25 -9.90 11.85
CA ASP A 221 3.84 -8.65 12.34
C ASP A 221 3.40 -7.50 11.43
N TYR A 222 2.86 -6.41 11.99
CA TYR A 222 2.36 -5.26 11.22
C TYR A 222 3.00 -3.95 11.67
N ASP A 223 3.14 -3.01 10.71
CA ASP A 223 3.62 -1.66 10.99
C ASP A 223 2.48 -0.79 11.56
N LYS A 224 2.61 -0.40 12.81
CA LYS A 224 1.63 0.43 13.54
C LYS A 224 1.44 1.83 12.98
N ASN A 225 2.39 2.33 12.20
CA ASN A 225 2.27 3.62 11.53
C ASN A 225 1.34 3.56 10.31
N VAL A 226 1.08 2.35 9.80
CA VAL A 226 0.28 2.11 8.59
C VAL A 226 -1.04 1.41 8.91
N LEU A 227 -1.00 0.42 9.80
CA LEU A 227 -2.15 -0.43 10.18
C LEU A 227 -2.37 -0.43 11.68
N ASN A 228 -3.62 -0.41 12.10
CA ASN A 228 -3.98 -0.82 13.45
C ASN A 228 -4.27 -2.34 13.52
N GLY A 229 -4.41 -2.89 14.74
CA GLY A 229 -4.60 -4.33 14.92
C GLY A 229 -5.87 -4.88 14.25
N LYS A 230 -6.96 -4.09 14.20
CA LYS A 230 -8.21 -4.50 13.52
C LYS A 230 -8.05 -4.54 12.00
N GLU A 231 -7.32 -3.59 11.45
CA GLU A 231 -7.02 -3.55 10.02
C GLU A 231 -6.10 -4.69 9.60
N ALA A 232 -5.07 -5.01 10.40
CA ALA A 232 -4.22 -6.17 10.19
C ALA A 232 -5.01 -7.49 10.26
N GLN A 233 -5.90 -7.61 11.23
CA GLN A 233 -6.81 -8.77 11.35
C GLN A 233 -7.77 -8.85 10.17
N CYS A 234 -8.32 -7.73 9.70
CA CYS A 234 -9.18 -7.67 8.52
C CYS A 234 -8.46 -8.23 7.29
N LEU A 235 -7.21 -7.83 7.04
CA LEU A 235 -6.40 -8.35 5.92
C LEU A 235 -6.14 -9.85 6.05
N ALA A 236 -5.80 -10.33 7.25
CA ALA A 236 -5.58 -11.75 7.50
C ALA A 236 -6.84 -12.59 7.29
N ASN A 237 -8.00 -12.09 7.72
CA ASN A 237 -9.30 -12.75 7.51
C ASN A 237 -9.67 -12.78 6.01
N GLN A 238 -9.49 -11.67 5.30
CA GLN A 238 -9.70 -11.64 3.85
C GLN A 238 -8.81 -12.67 3.15
N PHE A 239 -7.51 -12.69 3.48
CA PHE A 239 -6.58 -13.66 2.93
C PHE A 239 -7.08 -15.09 3.14
N GLN A 240 -7.43 -15.45 4.37
CA GLN A 240 -7.96 -16.78 4.68
C GLN A 240 -9.23 -17.10 3.89
N MET A 241 -10.17 -16.15 3.77
CA MET A 241 -11.43 -16.35 3.05
C MET A 241 -11.22 -16.59 1.56
N PHE A 242 -10.31 -15.86 0.94
CA PHE A 242 -10.03 -16.00 -0.49
C PHE A 242 -9.23 -17.26 -0.80
N TYR A 243 -8.26 -17.63 0.04
CA TYR A 243 -7.34 -18.73 -0.21
C TYR A 243 -7.79 -20.09 0.35
N ASN A 244 -8.85 -20.15 1.17
CA ASN A 244 -9.33 -21.41 1.79
C ASN A 244 -10.02 -22.37 0.81
N GLY A 245 -10.29 -21.94 -0.41
CA GLY A 245 -10.90 -22.76 -1.45
C GLY A 245 -12.38 -23.10 -1.28
N LYS A 246 -13.04 -22.57 -0.25
CA LYS A 246 -14.45 -22.91 0.04
C LYS A 246 -15.44 -22.17 -0.84
N ASP A 247 -15.09 -20.94 -1.27
CA ASP A 247 -15.96 -20.06 -2.04
C ASP A 247 -15.48 -19.97 -3.49
N GLN A 248 -16.33 -20.43 -4.42
CA GLN A 248 -16.02 -20.45 -5.84
C GLN A 248 -15.93 -19.04 -6.45
N ASN A 249 -16.72 -18.08 -5.94
CA ASN A 249 -16.68 -16.71 -6.44
C ASN A 249 -15.33 -16.07 -6.11
N LYS A 250 -14.85 -16.24 -4.86
CA LYS A 250 -13.54 -15.75 -4.43
C LYS A 250 -12.39 -16.37 -5.21
N LEU A 251 -12.46 -17.69 -5.47
CA LEU A 251 -11.49 -18.38 -6.32
C LEU A 251 -11.52 -17.87 -7.76
N GLN A 252 -12.69 -17.59 -8.32
CA GLN A 252 -12.82 -17.02 -9.66
C GLN A 252 -12.19 -15.63 -9.76
N ILE A 253 -12.36 -14.80 -8.73
CA ILE A 253 -11.74 -13.48 -8.67
C ILE A 253 -10.21 -13.60 -8.62
N LEU A 254 -9.65 -14.49 -7.78
CA LEU A 254 -8.21 -14.82 -7.75
C LEU A 254 -7.70 -15.28 -9.13
N GLU A 255 -8.45 -16.16 -9.76
CA GLU A 255 -8.10 -16.70 -11.08
C GLU A 255 -8.12 -15.62 -12.17
N THR A 256 -9.16 -14.78 -12.17
CA THR A 256 -9.29 -13.67 -13.11
C THR A 256 -8.15 -12.69 -12.94
N PHE A 257 -7.80 -12.31 -11.69
CA PHE A 257 -6.67 -11.42 -11.42
C PHE A 257 -5.35 -11.99 -11.96
N THR A 258 -5.12 -13.31 -11.80
CA THR A 258 -3.86 -13.94 -12.18
C THR A 258 -3.78 -14.26 -13.67
N LYS A 259 -4.86 -14.76 -14.28
CA LYS A 259 -4.85 -15.27 -15.67
C LYS A 259 -5.34 -14.26 -16.70
N SER A 260 -6.22 -13.37 -16.30
CA SER A 260 -6.90 -12.41 -17.20
C SER A 260 -7.00 -11.04 -16.55
N PRO A 261 -5.84 -10.38 -16.22
CA PRO A 261 -5.82 -9.12 -15.48
C PRO A 261 -6.60 -7.99 -16.17
N ASP A 262 -6.68 -8.00 -17.50
CA ASP A 262 -7.46 -7.03 -18.26
C ASP A 262 -8.99 -7.14 -18.02
N SER A 263 -9.46 -8.30 -17.59
CA SER A 263 -10.86 -8.56 -17.25
C SER A 263 -11.17 -8.35 -15.76
N PHE A 264 -10.15 -8.14 -14.94
CA PHE A 264 -10.31 -7.94 -13.51
C PHE A 264 -10.88 -6.56 -13.20
N LYS A 265 -11.96 -6.52 -12.42
CA LYS A 265 -12.59 -5.29 -11.96
C LYS A 265 -12.47 -5.16 -10.45
N HIS A 266 -11.88 -4.08 -10.01
CA HIS A 266 -11.76 -3.79 -8.58
C HIS A 266 -13.13 -3.58 -7.90
N THR A 267 -14.16 -3.19 -8.67
CA THR A 267 -15.54 -3.08 -8.17
C THR A 267 -16.12 -4.42 -7.75
N ASP A 268 -15.83 -5.48 -8.50
CA ASP A 268 -16.32 -6.83 -8.19
C ASP A 268 -15.64 -7.36 -6.91
N LEU A 269 -14.36 -7.02 -6.72
CA LEU A 269 -13.63 -7.32 -5.49
C LEU A 269 -14.19 -6.58 -4.27
N ILE A 270 -14.51 -5.29 -4.42
CA ILE A 270 -15.13 -4.49 -3.35
C ILE A 270 -16.50 -5.06 -3.00
N SER A 271 -17.34 -5.36 -4.00
CA SER A 271 -18.67 -5.95 -3.78
C SER A 271 -18.59 -7.28 -3.04
N GLU A 272 -17.61 -8.12 -3.40
CA GLU A 272 -17.37 -9.39 -2.71
C GLU A 272 -16.88 -9.20 -1.28
N PHE A 273 -16.07 -8.15 -1.03
CA PHE A 273 -15.64 -7.79 0.32
C PHE A 273 -16.81 -7.27 1.18
N GLU A 274 -17.68 -6.43 0.62
CA GLU A 274 -18.85 -5.88 1.33
C GLU A 274 -19.88 -6.97 1.67
N ASN A 275 -19.93 -8.06 0.89
CA ASN A 275 -20.76 -9.23 1.17
C ASN A 275 -20.18 -10.15 2.25
N ILE A 276 -18.96 -9.87 2.74
CA ILE A 276 -18.40 -10.60 3.89
C ILE A 276 -19.12 -10.09 5.15
N GLU A 277 -20.07 -10.87 5.66
CA GLU A 277 -20.58 -10.67 7.00
C GLU A 277 -19.42 -10.85 7.98
N ILE A 278 -18.97 -9.73 8.54
CA ILE A 278 -17.96 -9.75 9.62
C ILE A 278 -18.70 -10.27 10.85
N VAL A 279 -18.59 -11.58 11.07
CA VAL A 279 -19.05 -12.24 12.29
C VAL A 279 -18.13 -11.92 13.46
#